data_7a44ebe923f86f6e766d2bbb15b542c5
#
_entry.id   7a44ebe923f86f6e766d2bbb15b542c5
#
_cell.length_a   1.000
_cell.length_b   1.000
_cell.length_c   1.000
_cell.angle_alpha   90.00
_cell.angle_beta   90.00
_cell.angle_gamma   90.00
#
_symmetry.space_group_name_H-M   'P 1'
#
loop_
_entity.id
_entity.type
_entity.pdbx_description
1 polymer ?
#
loop_
_entity_poly.entity_id
_entity_poly.type
_entity_poly.pdbx_seq_one_letter_code
_entity_poly.pdbx_strand_id
1 'polypeptide(L)'
;MYSGFELCEAAPVPGKEEYLDSEKYQIRPRDFTAPGNIIAEIAQLNRIRRQNPALHTHLGLKLYNAWNDNILYFGKRSEDGSNFILVAVNLDPHNAQEAHFELPLWEMGLADNAQTQGEDLMNGHRWTWYGKSQWMRLDPQMPFGIWRITTS
;
A
#
# COMPACT_ATOMS: atom_id res chain seq x y z
N MET A 1 -8.43 9.05 -12.05
CA MET A 1 -7.05 9.52 -11.78
C MET A 1 -6.80 10.69 -12.71
N TYR A 2 -6.21 11.76 -12.24
CA TYR A 2 -5.91 12.94 -13.03
C TYR A 2 -4.70 12.68 -13.94
N SER A 3 -4.73 13.15 -15.18
CA SER A 3 -3.60 13.00 -16.12
C SER A 3 -2.44 13.90 -15.69
N GLY A 4 -1.24 13.34 -15.52
CA GLY A 4 -0.07 14.02 -14.94
C GLY A 4 0.24 13.59 -13.50
N PHE A 5 -0.65 12.82 -12.86
CA PHE A 5 -0.40 12.23 -11.55
C PHE A 5 0.86 11.36 -11.55
N GLU A 6 1.04 10.56 -12.60
CA GLU A 6 2.19 9.68 -12.80
C GLU A 6 3.51 10.43 -12.97
N LEU A 7 3.47 11.73 -13.29
CA LEU A 7 4.62 12.62 -13.42
C LEU A 7 4.82 13.50 -12.19
N CYS A 8 4.03 13.29 -11.13
CA CYS A 8 4.05 14.11 -9.92
C CYS A 8 3.85 15.61 -10.19
N GLU A 9 3.04 15.97 -11.21
CA GLU A 9 2.70 17.37 -11.49
C GLU A 9 1.90 17.96 -10.33
N ALA A 10 2.48 18.93 -9.61
CA ALA A 10 1.89 19.52 -8.41
C ALA A 10 2.00 21.05 -8.38
N ALA A 11 2.39 21.70 -9.48
CA ALA A 11 2.51 23.16 -9.53
C ALA A 11 1.11 23.80 -9.34
N PRO A 12 0.90 24.64 -8.31
CA PRO A 12 -0.39 25.29 -8.07
C PRO A 12 -0.58 26.53 -8.95
N VAL A 13 -1.84 26.88 -9.22
CA VAL A 13 -2.17 28.21 -9.69
C VAL A 13 -1.92 29.21 -8.55
N PRO A 14 -1.20 30.32 -8.77
CA PRO A 14 -0.94 31.27 -7.70
C PRO A 14 -2.21 31.75 -7.01
N GLY A 15 -2.30 31.56 -5.67
CA GLY A 15 -3.42 31.95 -4.85
C GLY A 15 -4.68 31.08 -4.93
N LYS A 16 -4.59 29.90 -5.55
CA LYS A 16 -5.69 28.90 -5.65
C LYS A 16 -5.23 27.52 -5.29
N GLU A 17 -6.15 26.64 -4.92
CA GLU A 17 -5.93 25.20 -4.67
C GLU A 17 -5.98 24.35 -5.96
N GLU A 18 -5.93 25.00 -7.12
CA GLU A 18 -5.98 24.34 -8.42
C GLU A 18 -4.56 24.11 -8.97
N TYR A 19 -4.36 23.01 -9.69
CA TYR A 19 -3.09 22.76 -10.39
C TYR A 19 -2.95 23.66 -11.62
N LEU A 20 -1.75 24.19 -11.82
CA LEU A 20 -1.42 24.98 -13.00
C LEU A 20 -1.64 24.17 -14.29
N ASP A 21 -2.23 24.81 -15.29
CA ASP A 21 -2.53 24.20 -16.59
C ASP A 21 -3.39 22.91 -16.50
N SER A 22 -4.31 22.88 -15.55
CA SER A 22 -5.18 21.73 -15.30
C SER A 22 -6.49 21.74 -16.09
N GLU A 23 -6.61 22.61 -17.10
CA GLU A 23 -7.81 22.73 -17.92
C GLU A 23 -8.22 21.39 -18.51
N LYS A 24 -9.45 20.97 -18.23
CA LYS A 24 -9.98 19.64 -18.54
C LYS A 24 -9.92 19.28 -20.04
N TYR A 25 -9.96 20.28 -20.89
CA TYR A 25 -10.00 20.10 -22.35
C TYR A 25 -8.71 20.53 -23.06
N GLN A 26 -7.71 20.93 -22.33
CA GLN A 26 -6.43 21.32 -22.91
C GLN A 26 -5.64 20.09 -23.35
N ILE A 27 -5.26 20.06 -24.62
CA ILE A 27 -4.31 19.05 -25.12
C ILE A 27 -2.92 19.47 -24.67
N ARG A 28 -2.32 18.66 -23.80
CA ARG A 28 -1.00 18.90 -23.25
C ARG A 28 -0.08 17.71 -23.53
N PRO A 29 0.99 17.92 -24.33
CA PRO A 29 2.02 16.89 -24.48
C PRO A 29 2.78 16.74 -23.17
N ARG A 30 3.04 15.49 -22.77
CA ARG A 30 3.81 15.16 -21.55
C ARG A 30 4.94 14.22 -21.91
N ASP A 31 6.09 14.45 -21.30
CA ASP A 31 7.23 13.52 -21.37
C ASP A 31 7.12 12.50 -20.23
N PHE A 32 6.59 11.33 -20.54
CA PHE A 32 6.46 10.21 -19.59
C PHE A 32 7.81 9.55 -19.22
N THR A 33 8.92 10.02 -19.81
CA THR A 33 10.27 9.56 -19.46
C THR A 33 10.99 10.54 -18.53
N ALA A 34 10.39 11.68 -18.22
CA ALA A 34 10.95 12.68 -17.33
C ALA A 34 11.32 12.05 -15.96
N PRO A 35 12.48 12.42 -15.39
CA PRO A 35 12.89 11.91 -14.07
C PRO A 35 11.93 12.37 -12.96
N GLY A 36 11.84 11.58 -11.88
CA GLY A 36 10.96 11.87 -10.75
C GLY A 36 9.50 11.43 -10.94
N ASN A 37 9.20 10.70 -12.05
CA ASN A 37 7.89 10.08 -12.22
C ASN A 37 7.73 8.82 -11.34
N ILE A 38 6.47 8.39 -11.14
CA ILE A 38 6.10 7.19 -10.37
C ILE A 38 5.44 6.12 -11.25
N ILE A 39 5.76 6.10 -12.53
CA ILE A 39 5.16 5.18 -13.51
C ILE A 39 5.49 3.73 -13.19
N ALA A 40 6.73 3.46 -12.79
CA ALA A 40 7.18 2.11 -12.44
C ALA A 40 6.42 1.57 -11.22
N GLU A 41 6.24 2.39 -10.19
CA GLU A 41 5.50 2.07 -8.97
C GLU A 41 4.02 1.80 -9.29
N ILE A 42 3.39 2.67 -10.07
CA ILE A 42 2.00 2.48 -10.52
C ILE A 42 1.85 1.18 -11.31
N ALA A 43 2.79 0.90 -12.23
CA ALA A 43 2.77 -0.33 -13.02
C ALA A 43 2.92 -1.57 -12.12
N GLN A 44 3.77 -1.50 -11.09
CA GLN A 44 3.94 -2.59 -10.13
C GLN A 44 2.70 -2.78 -9.27
N LEU A 45 2.12 -1.72 -8.71
CA LEU A 45 0.88 -1.79 -7.95
C LEU A 45 -0.27 -2.39 -8.78
N ASN A 46 -0.36 -2.03 -10.06
CA ASN A 46 -1.34 -2.61 -10.97
C ASN A 46 -1.09 -4.10 -11.25
N ARG A 47 0.17 -4.56 -11.30
CA ARG A 47 0.51 -5.98 -11.38
C ARG A 47 0.09 -6.73 -10.11
N ILE A 48 0.44 -6.19 -8.93
CA ILE A 48 0.05 -6.73 -7.63
C ILE A 48 -1.46 -6.88 -7.55
N ARG A 49 -2.20 -5.83 -7.92
CA ARG A 49 -3.66 -5.86 -7.93
C ARG A 49 -4.21 -6.97 -8.82
N ARG A 50 -3.68 -7.13 -10.04
CA ARG A 50 -4.16 -8.17 -10.97
C ARG A 50 -3.84 -9.59 -10.51
N GLN A 51 -2.73 -9.78 -9.79
CA GLN A 51 -2.27 -11.10 -9.33
C GLN A 51 -2.90 -11.54 -8.00
N ASN A 52 -3.61 -10.65 -7.30
CA ASN A 52 -4.15 -10.93 -5.97
C ASN A 52 -5.68 -10.75 -5.96
N PRO A 53 -6.45 -11.85 -5.97
CA PRO A 53 -7.92 -11.81 -5.98
C PRO A 53 -8.53 -10.95 -4.88
N ALA A 54 -7.92 -10.90 -3.68
CA ALA A 54 -8.35 -10.02 -2.60
C ALA A 54 -8.45 -8.53 -3.01
N LEU A 55 -7.69 -8.10 -4.02
CA LEU A 55 -7.63 -6.72 -4.49
C LEU A 55 -8.52 -6.45 -5.72
N HIS A 56 -9.27 -7.43 -6.22
CA HIS A 56 -10.11 -7.27 -7.42
C HIS A 56 -11.42 -6.54 -7.15
N THR A 57 -11.87 -6.49 -5.92
CA THR A 57 -13.10 -5.81 -5.49
C THR A 57 -12.79 -4.66 -4.54
N HIS A 58 -13.70 -3.69 -4.41
CA HIS A 58 -13.63 -2.66 -3.39
C HIS A 58 -14.16 -3.14 -2.02
N LEU A 59 -14.85 -4.28 -1.99
CA LEU A 59 -15.43 -4.85 -0.77
C LEU A 59 -14.37 -5.55 0.10
N GLY A 60 -14.73 -5.83 1.35
CA GLY A 60 -13.93 -6.65 2.27
C GLY A 60 -12.69 -5.97 2.84
N LEU A 61 -12.57 -4.64 2.74
CA LEU A 61 -11.51 -3.91 3.43
C LEU A 61 -11.83 -3.89 4.94
N LYS A 62 -10.84 -4.28 5.76
CA LYS A 62 -10.90 -4.21 7.21
C LYS A 62 -9.72 -3.43 7.75
N LEU A 63 -9.98 -2.48 8.64
CA LEU A 63 -8.93 -1.77 9.39
C LEU A 63 -8.48 -2.64 10.56
N TYR A 64 -7.18 -2.65 10.82
CA TYR A 64 -6.57 -3.35 11.94
C TYR A 64 -5.74 -2.39 12.78
N ASN A 65 -5.37 -2.83 13.99
CA ASN A 65 -4.59 -2.00 14.90
C ASN A 65 -3.09 -2.00 14.55
N ALA A 66 -2.55 -0.80 14.40
CA ALA A 66 -1.15 -0.49 14.56
C ALA A 66 -1.05 0.61 15.63
N TRP A 67 -0.19 0.43 16.65
CA TRP A 67 -0.12 1.38 17.76
C TRP A 67 0.73 2.61 17.41
N ASN A 68 0.33 3.29 16.34
CA ASN A 68 0.87 4.57 15.91
C ASN A 68 -0.16 5.24 14.99
N ASP A 69 -0.65 6.42 15.37
CA ASP A 69 -1.69 7.16 14.63
C ASP A 69 -1.22 7.66 13.25
N ASN A 70 0.10 7.68 13.01
CA ASN A 70 0.67 8.01 11.71
C ASN A 70 0.79 6.78 10.78
N ILE A 71 0.29 5.62 11.18
CA ILE A 71 0.29 4.42 10.34
C ILE A 71 -1.15 3.96 10.10
N LEU A 72 -1.57 4.00 8.83
CA LEU A 72 -2.79 3.35 8.39
C LEU A 72 -2.50 1.87 8.12
N TYR A 73 -3.18 0.97 8.83
CA TYR A 73 -3.01 -0.47 8.67
C TYR A 73 -4.36 -1.14 8.37
N PHE A 74 -4.40 -1.89 7.28
CA PHE A 74 -5.61 -2.59 6.85
C PHE A 74 -5.29 -3.87 6.09
N GLY A 75 -6.31 -4.68 5.87
CA GLY A 75 -6.19 -5.87 5.05
C GLY A 75 -7.42 -6.13 4.20
N LYS A 76 -7.21 -6.99 3.21
CA LYS A 76 -8.26 -7.50 2.33
C LYS A 76 -8.07 -8.99 2.12
N ARG A 77 -9.14 -9.74 2.29
CA ARG A 77 -9.15 -11.17 2.05
C ARG A 77 -10.09 -11.48 0.88
N SER A 78 -9.68 -12.43 0.02
CA SER A 78 -10.56 -12.94 -1.02
C SER A 78 -11.75 -13.67 -0.40
N GLU A 79 -12.87 -13.71 -1.12
CA GLU A 79 -14.12 -14.32 -0.62
C GLU A 79 -13.95 -15.80 -0.30
N ASP A 80 -13.17 -16.53 -1.10
CA ASP A 80 -12.81 -17.93 -0.89
C ASP A 80 -11.72 -18.14 0.20
N GLY A 81 -11.19 -17.05 0.74
CA GLY A 81 -10.16 -17.06 1.78
C GLY A 81 -8.76 -17.47 1.31
N SER A 82 -8.55 -17.72 0.02
CA SER A 82 -7.29 -18.21 -0.53
C SER A 82 -6.19 -17.15 -0.64
N ASN A 83 -6.56 -15.87 -0.65
CA ASN A 83 -5.63 -14.76 -0.77
C ASN A 83 -5.90 -13.70 0.29
N PHE A 84 -4.90 -13.36 1.08
CA PHE A 84 -4.99 -12.35 2.12
C PHE A 84 -3.83 -11.37 2.00
N ILE A 85 -4.18 -10.09 1.78
CA ILE A 85 -3.24 -8.98 1.62
C ILE A 85 -3.38 -8.03 2.80
N LEU A 86 -2.25 -7.71 3.41
CA LEU A 86 -2.11 -6.70 4.44
C LEU A 86 -1.37 -5.51 3.87
N VAL A 87 -1.81 -4.31 4.22
CA VAL A 87 -1.21 -3.05 3.76
C VAL A 87 -1.00 -2.14 4.95
N ALA A 88 0.20 -1.59 5.07
CA ALA A 88 0.51 -0.53 6.01
C ALA A 88 1.03 0.68 5.24
N VAL A 89 0.60 1.88 5.65
CA VAL A 89 1.00 3.14 5.02
C VAL A 89 1.43 4.12 6.09
N ASN A 90 2.63 4.66 5.93
CA ASN A 90 3.10 5.81 6.70
C ASN A 90 2.41 7.08 6.19
N LEU A 91 1.67 7.76 7.06
CA LEU A 91 0.95 8.99 6.75
C LEU A 91 1.78 10.25 6.98
N ASP A 92 2.99 10.10 7.55
CA ASP A 92 3.95 11.20 7.73
C ASP A 92 4.93 11.23 6.54
N PRO A 93 4.86 12.22 5.66
CA PRO A 93 5.71 12.29 4.48
C PRO A 93 7.16 12.67 4.79
N HIS A 94 7.47 13.08 6.02
CA HIS A 94 8.77 13.64 6.40
C HIS A 94 9.59 12.72 7.29
N ASN A 95 8.93 11.92 8.14
CA ASN A 95 9.61 11.11 9.14
C ASN A 95 9.30 9.62 9.00
N ALA A 96 10.27 8.78 9.33
CA ALA A 96 10.04 7.36 9.49
C ALA A 96 9.10 7.10 10.66
N GLN A 97 8.17 6.17 10.49
CA GLN A 97 7.22 5.77 11.51
C GLN A 97 7.41 4.30 11.86
N GLU A 98 7.34 4.00 13.15
CA GLU A 98 7.48 2.66 13.70
C GLU A 98 6.22 2.29 14.46
N ALA A 99 5.80 1.05 14.38
CA ALA A 99 4.67 0.55 15.16
C ALA A 99 4.80 -0.92 15.52
N HIS A 100 4.31 -1.25 16.70
CA HIS A 100 3.81 -2.60 16.92
C HIS A 100 2.47 -2.76 16.23
N PHE A 101 2.19 -3.94 15.69
CA PHE A 101 0.92 -4.25 15.04
C PHE A 101 0.55 -5.71 15.27
N GLU A 102 -0.71 -6.04 15.05
CA GLU A 102 -1.18 -7.41 15.12
C GLU A 102 -1.50 -7.98 13.75
N LEU A 103 -0.94 -9.16 13.46
CA LEU A 103 -1.44 -9.98 12.36
C LEU A 103 -2.85 -10.45 12.69
N PRO A 104 -3.83 -10.30 11.79
CA PRO A 104 -5.21 -10.72 12.04
C PRO A 104 -5.36 -12.24 11.85
N LEU A 105 -4.67 -13.03 12.67
CA LEU A 105 -4.64 -14.51 12.60
C LEU A 105 -6.04 -15.11 12.78
N TRP A 106 -6.91 -14.45 13.56
CA TRP A 106 -8.30 -14.85 13.74
C TRP A 106 -9.11 -14.85 12.43
N GLU A 107 -8.78 -14.01 11.47
CA GLU A 107 -9.43 -14.02 10.15
C GLU A 107 -9.14 -15.31 9.37
N MET A 108 -8.05 -15.98 9.71
CA MET A 108 -7.63 -17.26 9.11
C MET A 108 -7.99 -18.47 10.01
N GLY A 109 -8.62 -18.23 11.16
CA GLY A 109 -8.94 -19.28 12.13
C GLY A 109 -7.71 -19.84 12.84
N LEU A 110 -6.63 -19.08 12.94
CA LEU A 110 -5.37 -19.48 13.55
C LEU A 110 -5.27 -18.99 14.99
N ALA A 111 -4.55 -19.76 15.82
CA ALA A 111 -4.21 -19.35 17.18
C ALA A 111 -3.21 -18.17 17.19
N ASP A 112 -3.22 -17.38 18.27
CA ASP A 112 -2.38 -16.19 18.43
C ASP A 112 -0.86 -16.43 18.33
N ASN A 113 -0.42 -17.66 18.57
CA ASN A 113 0.98 -18.09 18.48
C ASN A 113 1.33 -18.84 17.18
N ALA A 114 0.42 -18.89 16.22
CA ALA A 114 0.64 -19.61 14.97
C ALA A 114 1.78 -18.96 14.16
N GLN A 115 2.46 -19.81 13.38
CA GLN A 115 3.43 -19.36 12.37
C GLN A 115 2.71 -19.08 11.06
N THR A 116 3.12 -18.01 10.38
CA THR A 116 2.64 -17.66 9.04
C THR A 116 3.80 -17.20 8.16
N GLN A 117 3.62 -17.28 6.86
CA GLN A 117 4.57 -16.77 5.90
C GLN A 117 4.12 -15.39 5.43
N GLY A 118 5.04 -14.43 5.47
CA GLY A 118 4.90 -13.10 4.87
C GLY A 118 5.68 -12.99 3.58
N GLU A 119 5.12 -12.32 2.60
CA GLU A 119 5.81 -11.95 1.36
C GLU A 119 5.54 -10.48 1.05
N ASP A 120 6.59 -9.69 0.96
CA ASP A 120 6.50 -8.31 0.48
C ASP A 120 6.32 -8.32 -1.06
N LEU A 121 5.17 -7.86 -1.52
CA LEU A 121 4.82 -7.87 -2.94
C LEU A 121 5.53 -6.78 -3.76
N MET A 122 6.18 -5.81 -3.09
CA MET A 122 6.95 -4.78 -3.77
C MET A 122 8.35 -5.27 -4.16
N ASN A 123 8.98 -6.11 -3.32
CA ASN A 123 10.36 -6.56 -3.54
C ASN A 123 10.52 -8.09 -3.59
N GLY A 124 9.46 -8.85 -3.28
CA GLY A 124 9.47 -10.31 -3.28
C GLY A 124 10.17 -10.94 -2.07
N HIS A 125 10.56 -10.15 -1.07
CA HIS A 125 11.18 -10.67 0.13
C HIS A 125 10.18 -11.51 0.93
N ARG A 126 10.64 -12.65 1.48
CA ARG A 126 9.82 -13.57 2.26
C ARG A 126 10.43 -13.82 3.62
N TRP A 127 9.55 -13.98 4.61
CA TRP A 127 9.95 -14.29 5.99
C TRP A 127 8.85 -15.06 6.71
N THR A 128 9.19 -15.57 7.89
CA THR A 128 8.22 -16.20 8.78
C THR A 128 7.88 -15.25 9.91
N TRP A 129 6.59 -15.04 10.13
CA TRP A 129 6.07 -14.41 11.34
C TRP A 129 5.77 -15.47 12.40
N TYR A 130 6.14 -15.18 13.63
CA TYR A 130 5.90 -16.02 14.81
C TYR A 130 4.90 -15.31 15.72
N GLY A 131 3.67 -15.82 15.79
CA GLY A 131 2.58 -15.23 16.55
C GLY A 131 2.01 -13.95 15.95
N LYS A 132 1.00 -13.39 16.61
CA LYS A 132 0.27 -12.23 16.10
C LYS A 132 0.99 -10.90 16.26
N SER A 133 1.76 -10.72 17.34
CA SER A 133 2.40 -9.44 17.66
C SER A 133 3.68 -9.26 16.86
N GLN A 134 3.71 -8.22 16.05
CA GLN A 134 4.80 -7.90 15.13
C GLN A 134 5.22 -6.44 15.27
N TRP A 135 6.31 -6.08 14.61
CA TRP A 135 6.81 -4.72 14.54
C TRP A 135 7.10 -4.34 13.09
N MET A 136 6.88 -3.09 12.74
CA MET A 136 7.19 -2.53 11.45
C MET A 136 7.87 -1.17 11.56
N ARG A 137 8.66 -0.83 10.54
CA ARG A 137 9.17 0.51 10.27
C ARG A 137 8.92 0.85 8.81
N LEU A 138 8.37 2.03 8.58
CA LEU A 138 8.11 2.57 7.25
C LEU A 138 8.81 3.92 7.11
N ASP A 139 9.75 4.00 6.18
CA ASP A 139 10.53 5.20 5.90
C ASP A 139 9.86 6.04 4.80
N PRO A 140 10.08 7.36 4.73
CA PRO A 140 9.50 8.21 3.67
C PRO A 140 9.85 7.79 2.25
N GLN A 141 11.01 7.12 2.05
CA GLN A 141 11.43 6.61 0.73
C GLN A 141 10.66 5.35 0.31
N MET A 142 10.16 4.58 1.28
CA MET A 142 9.27 3.44 1.10
C MET A 142 8.15 3.54 2.14
N PRO A 143 7.17 4.44 1.92
CA PRO A 143 6.20 4.80 2.96
C PRO A 143 5.08 3.77 3.14
N PHE A 144 5.16 2.61 2.50
CA PHE A 144 4.15 1.57 2.62
C PHE A 144 4.75 0.17 2.48
N GLY A 145 4.05 -0.81 3.07
CA GLY A 145 4.27 -2.23 2.84
C GLY A 145 3.00 -2.88 2.30
N ILE A 146 3.14 -3.81 1.35
CA ILE A 146 2.05 -4.63 0.82
C ILE A 146 2.46 -6.08 0.97
N TRP A 147 1.84 -6.78 1.90
CA TRP A 147 2.26 -8.11 2.28
C TRP A 147 1.18 -9.15 1.99
N ARG A 148 1.55 -10.23 1.34
CA ARG A 148 0.72 -11.41 1.28
C ARG A 148 1.02 -12.31 2.48
N ILE A 149 -0.01 -12.68 3.22
CA ILE A 149 0.11 -13.63 4.33
C ILE A 149 -0.45 -14.98 3.91
N THR A 150 0.27 -16.04 4.24
CA THR A 150 -0.16 -17.42 4.01
C THR A 150 0.11 -18.28 5.23
N THR A 151 -0.65 -19.35 5.38
CA THR A 151 -0.38 -20.42 6.36
C THR A 151 0.84 -21.22 5.91
N SER A 152 1.61 -21.71 6.86
CA SER A 152 2.73 -22.63 6.63
C SER A 152 2.23 -24.00 6.27
#